data_c5d08d0d46ec217786a7161e9c9be079
#
_entry.id   c5d08d0d46ec217786a7161e9c9be079
#
_cell.length_a   1.000
_cell.length_b   1.000
_cell.length_c   1.000
_cell.angle_alpha   90.00
_cell.angle_beta   90.00
_cell.angle_gamma   90.00
#
_symmetry.space_group_name_H-M   'P 1'
#
loop_
_entity.id
_entity.type
_entity.pdbx_description
1 polymer ?
#
loop_
_entity_poly.entity_id
_entity_poly.type
_entity_poly.pdbx_seq_one_letter_code
_entity_poly.pdbx_strand_id
1 'polypeptide(L)'
;TISDYLTIKGSPNAEDLQLKTTPESLLLNGIWAYMRTKLSAGDQLFIRLEESTSSAHILPVSMPLSICYEDEDILAVNKPAQMPVHPSLNHYDHTLANAVCGYYNDQEIPYTFRCVNRLDRDTTGLTLIAKHMLSSAILSTAAARREISREYIAIASGKTPESGTIDAPIG
;
A
#
# COMPACT_ATOMS: atom_id res chain seq x y z
N THR A 1 21.12 -15.80 -3.12
CA THR A 1 20.37 -16.29 -1.96
C THR A 1 18.91 -15.82 -2.02
N ILE A 2 18.05 -16.32 -1.14
CA ILE A 2 16.66 -15.86 -1.01
C ILE A 2 16.63 -14.36 -0.74
N SER A 3 17.50 -13.85 0.15
CA SER A 3 17.62 -12.42 0.44
C SER A 3 17.89 -11.60 -0.83
N ASP A 4 18.87 -12.00 -1.63
CA ASP A 4 19.23 -11.29 -2.87
C ASP A 4 18.06 -11.32 -3.87
N TYR A 5 17.39 -12.47 -3.99
CA TYR A 5 16.24 -12.62 -4.88
C TYR A 5 15.09 -11.69 -4.50
N LEU A 6 14.75 -11.64 -3.22
CA LEU A 6 13.69 -10.75 -2.72
C LEU A 6 14.04 -9.28 -2.93
N THR A 7 15.30 -8.89 -2.71
CA THR A 7 15.77 -7.53 -2.97
C THR A 7 15.64 -7.16 -4.46
N ILE A 8 16.02 -8.08 -5.37
CA ILE A 8 15.89 -7.88 -6.82
C ILE A 8 14.42 -7.74 -7.23
N LYS A 9 13.51 -8.46 -6.56
CA LYS A 9 12.05 -8.39 -6.83
C LYS A 9 11.36 -7.19 -6.17
N GLY A 10 12.13 -6.28 -5.56
CA GLY A 10 11.60 -5.05 -4.96
C GLY A 10 11.08 -5.22 -3.53
N SER A 11 11.34 -6.36 -2.90
CA SER A 11 11.06 -6.52 -1.48
C SER A 11 11.94 -5.57 -0.67
N PRO A 12 11.44 -4.91 0.39
CA PRO A 12 12.27 -4.20 1.34
C PRO A 12 13.27 -5.19 1.95
N ASN A 13 14.28 -4.65 2.62
CA ASN A 13 15.27 -5.48 3.31
C ASN A 13 14.57 -6.62 4.02
N ALA A 14 14.99 -7.84 3.73
CA ALA A 14 14.40 -9.06 4.28
C ALA A 14 14.37 -9.08 5.83
N GLU A 15 15.06 -8.15 6.48
CA GLU A 15 15.06 -7.92 7.91
C GLU A 15 13.74 -7.30 8.39
N ASP A 16 13.10 -6.48 7.56
CA ASP A 16 11.84 -5.81 7.88
C ASP A 16 10.61 -6.72 7.71
N LEU A 17 10.76 -7.84 7.00
CA LEU A 17 9.64 -8.76 6.71
C LEU A 17 9.28 -9.70 7.86
N GLN A 18 9.91 -9.59 9.05
CA GLN A 18 9.73 -10.49 10.20
C GLN A 18 9.85 -12.00 9.85
N LEU A 19 10.30 -12.33 8.64
CA LEU A 19 10.45 -13.71 8.15
C LEU A 19 11.48 -14.52 8.97
N LYS A 20 12.30 -13.83 9.77
CA LYS A 20 13.33 -14.49 10.61
C LYS A 20 12.77 -15.05 11.93
N THR A 21 11.63 -14.56 12.37
CA THR A 21 11.10 -14.84 13.72
C THR A 21 9.89 -15.75 13.74
N THR A 22 9.19 -15.89 12.60
CA THR A 22 8.01 -16.76 12.51
C THR A 22 8.41 -18.12 11.94
N PRO A 23 8.28 -19.23 12.71
CA PRO A 23 8.52 -20.56 12.18
C PRO A 23 7.67 -20.83 10.93
N GLU A 24 8.25 -21.51 9.94
CA GLU A 24 7.59 -21.92 8.69
C GLU A 24 7.09 -20.75 7.81
N SER A 25 7.48 -19.50 8.11
CA SER A 25 7.13 -18.35 7.26
C SER A 25 7.88 -18.35 5.92
N LEU A 26 8.93 -19.14 5.79
CA LEU A 26 9.78 -19.21 4.59
C LEU A 26 10.07 -20.67 4.26
N LEU A 27 9.43 -21.18 3.20
CA LEU A 27 9.65 -22.55 2.74
C LEU A 27 10.26 -22.54 1.34
N LEU A 28 11.30 -23.34 1.15
CA LEU A 28 11.89 -23.65 -0.14
C LEU A 28 11.60 -25.11 -0.49
N ASN A 29 10.86 -25.33 -1.58
CA ASN A 29 10.41 -26.66 -1.98
C ASN A 29 9.67 -27.41 -0.86
N GLY A 30 8.88 -26.68 -0.05
CA GLY A 30 8.13 -27.24 1.08
C GLY A 30 8.94 -27.46 2.36
N ILE A 31 10.24 -27.15 2.38
CA ILE A 31 11.12 -27.32 3.55
C ILE A 31 11.46 -25.95 4.14
N TRP A 32 11.47 -25.81 5.45
CA TRP A 32 11.85 -24.57 6.11
C TRP A 32 13.25 -24.11 5.65
N ALA A 33 13.33 -22.86 5.23
CA ALA A 33 14.55 -22.26 4.68
C ALA A 33 14.92 -20.98 5.43
N TYR A 34 16.16 -20.56 5.26
CA TYR A 34 16.68 -19.31 5.81
C TYR A 34 16.99 -18.31 4.70
N MET A 35 17.01 -17.02 5.02
CA MET A 35 17.31 -15.96 4.05
C MET A 35 18.63 -16.14 3.29
N ARG A 36 19.61 -16.84 3.91
CA ARG A 36 20.91 -17.15 3.28
C ARG A 36 20.88 -18.40 2.40
N THR A 37 19.79 -19.14 2.37
CA THR A 37 19.67 -20.34 1.55
C THR A 37 19.84 -19.95 0.08
N LYS A 38 20.64 -20.71 -0.64
CA LYS A 38 20.90 -20.52 -2.08
C LYS A 38 19.67 -21.01 -2.86
N LEU A 39 19.30 -20.26 -3.87
CA LEU A 39 18.26 -20.62 -4.82
C LEU A 39 18.87 -21.20 -6.09
N SER A 40 18.18 -22.17 -6.66
CA SER A 40 18.45 -22.73 -7.99
C SER A 40 17.27 -22.44 -8.92
N ALA A 41 17.50 -22.49 -10.23
CA ALA A 41 16.41 -22.37 -11.20
C ALA A 41 15.43 -23.53 -11.02
N GLY A 42 14.13 -23.21 -10.95
CA GLY A 42 13.05 -24.17 -10.73
C GLY A 42 12.65 -24.36 -9.26
N ASP A 43 13.36 -23.76 -8.31
CA ASP A 43 12.95 -23.79 -6.90
C ASP A 43 11.62 -23.06 -6.70
N GLN A 44 10.79 -23.62 -5.83
CA GLN A 44 9.55 -22.99 -5.35
C GLN A 44 9.77 -22.36 -3.99
N LEU A 45 9.64 -21.03 -3.94
CA LEU A 45 9.73 -20.27 -2.70
C LEU A 45 8.33 -19.88 -2.24
N PHE A 46 7.96 -20.36 -1.05
CA PHE A 46 6.73 -19.96 -0.35
C PHE A 46 7.07 -19.02 0.79
N ILE A 47 6.36 -17.90 0.85
CA ILE A 47 6.53 -16.89 1.89
C ILE A 47 5.15 -16.64 2.51
N ARG A 48 5.05 -16.85 3.83
CA ARG A 48 3.87 -16.48 4.61
C ARG A 48 4.10 -15.15 5.28
N LEU A 49 3.28 -14.17 4.94
CA LEU A 49 3.27 -12.86 5.57
C LEU A 49 2.05 -12.80 6.48
N GLU A 50 2.28 -12.62 7.77
CA GLU A 50 1.21 -12.47 8.75
C GLU A 50 1.23 -11.04 9.30
N GLU A 51 0.12 -10.34 9.16
CA GLU A 51 -0.11 -9.09 9.88
C GLU A 51 -0.62 -9.43 11.28
N SER A 52 0.25 -9.36 12.27
CA SER A 52 -0.09 -9.67 13.66
C SER A 52 -0.54 -8.43 14.46
N THR A 53 -0.37 -7.24 13.88
CA THR A 53 -0.65 -5.97 14.55
C THR A 53 -1.47 -5.05 13.67
N SER A 54 -2.39 -4.33 14.28
CA SER A 54 -3.10 -3.22 13.63
C SER A 54 -2.34 -1.90 13.82
N SER A 55 -2.66 -0.90 13.02
CA SER A 55 -2.06 0.45 13.14
C SER A 55 -2.30 1.03 14.53
N ALA A 56 -1.25 1.16 15.33
CA ALA A 56 -1.34 1.55 16.75
C ALA A 56 -1.91 2.96 17.00
N HIS A 57 -1.84 3.84 15.98
CA HIS A 57 -2.22 5.26 16.11
C HIS A 57 -3.37 5.65 15.17
N ILE A 58 -4.03 4.70 14.52
CA ILE A 58 -5.18 4.94 13.64
C ILE A 58 -6.39 4.27 14.27
N LEU A 59 -7.33 5.09 14.72
CA LEU A 59 -8.59 4.59 15.26
C LEU A 59 -9.41 3.94 14.14
N PRO A 60 -9.79 2.65 14.24
CA PRO A 60 -10.73 2.05 13.31
C PRO A 60 -12.11 2.71 13.44
N VAL A 61 -12.65 3.17 12.32
CA VAL A 61 -14.00 3.79 12.29
C VAL A 61 -14.78 3.16 11.14
N SER A 62 -15.90 2.54 11.47
CA SER A 62 -16.81 1.97 10.45
C SER A 62 -17.44 3.11 9.66
N MET A 63 -17.01 3.27 8.41
CA MET A 63 -17.48 4.27 7.46
C MET A 63 -17.66 3.65 6.08
N PRO A 64 -18.59 4.15 5.26
CA PRO A 64 -18.73 3.67 3.89
C PRO A 64 -17.45 3.88 3.08
N LEU A 65 -16.98 2.83 2.42
CA LEU A 65 -15.89 2.86 1.45
C LEU A 65 -16.41 2.57 0.05
N SER A 66 -16.03 3.42 -0.90
CA SER A 66 -16.27 3.16 -2.32
C SER A 66 -15.11 2.33 -2.88
N ILE A 67 -15.16 1.01 -2.68
CA ILE A 67 -14.14 0.09 -3.15
C ILE A 67 -14.31 -0.11 -4.65
N CYS A 68 -13.26 0.17 -5.43
CA CYS A 68 -13.22 -0.02 -6.88
C CYS A 68 -12.62 -1.38 -7.26
N TYR A 69 -11.66 -1.85 -6.46
CA TYR A 69 -10.99 -3.13 -6.67
C TYR A 69 -10.40 -3.63 -5.36
N GLU A 70 -10.42 -4.91 -5.16
CA GLU A 70 -9.73 -5.59 -4.07
C GLU A 70 -9.28 -6.98 -4.49
N ASP A 71 -8.05 -7.33 -4.15
CA ASP A 71 -7.50 -8.68 -4.25
C ASP A 71 -6.66 -9.02 -3.00
N GLU A 72 -5.74 -9.98 -3.09
CA GLU A 72 -4.89 -10.40 -1.98
C GLU A 72 -3.84 -9.34 -1.61
N ASP A 73 -3.41 -8.51 -2.56
CA ASP A 73 -2.29 -7.58 -2.45
C ASP A 73 -2.71 -6.12 -2.29
N ILE A 74 -3.80 -5.71 -2.93
CA ILE A 74 -4.20 -4.30 -3.02
C ILE A 74 -5.68 -4.08 -2.74
N LEU A 75 -5.96 -2.90 -2.22
CA LEU A 75 -7.29 -2.32 -2.11
C LEU A 75 -7.27 -0.97 -2.83
N ALA A 76 -8.13 -0.79 -3.83
CA ALA A 76 -8.30 0.47 -4.54
C ALA A 76 -9.64 1.12 -4.15
N VAL A 77 -9.57 2.32 -3.61
CA VAL A 77 -10.73 3.05 -3.08
C VAL A 77 -10.90 4.37 -3.84
N ASN A 78 -12.13 4.68 -4.22
CA ASN A 78 -12.49 6.01 -4.71
C ASN A 78 -12.71 6.94 -3.50
N LYS A 79 -11.70 7.73 -3.16
CA LYS A 79 -11.73 8.67 -2.02
C LYS A 79 -12.69 9.82 -2.32
N PRO A 80 -13.67 10.12 -1.45
CA PRO A 80 -14.50 11.30 -1.60
C PRO A 80 -13.72 12.61 -1.31
N ALA A 81 -14.31 13.74 -1.69
CA ALA A 81 -13.87 15.06 -1.22
C ALA A 81 -14.08 15.22 0.30
N GLN A 82 -13.40 16.20 0.88
CA GLN A 82 -13.43 16.54 2.31
C GLN A 82 -12.92 15.43 3.24
N MET A 83 -12.24 14.43 2.70
CA MET A 83 -11.65 13.33 3.45
C MET A 83 -10.12 13.34 3.31
N PRO A 84 -9.37 13.66 4.37
CA PRO A 84 -7.92 13.47 4.39
C PRO A 84 -7.56 11.98 4.27
N VAL A 85 -6.36 11.69 3.75
CA VAL A 85 -5.88 10.28 3.67
C VAL A 85 -5.44 9.77 5.04
N HIS A 86 -4.69 10.59 5.79
CA HIS A 86 -4.17 10.23 7.11
C HIS A 86 -4.71 11.12 8.22
N PRO A 87 -4.80 10.64 9.46
CA PRO A 87 -5.08 11.47 10.63
C PRO A 87 -4.07 12.62 10.78
N SER A 88 -4.56 13.76 11.23
CA SER A 88 -3.79 14.96 11.54
C SER A 88 -4.40 15.71 12.72
N LEU A 89 -3.74 16.79 13.19
CA LEU A 89 -4.12 17.54 14.40
C LEU A 89 -5.60 17.95 14.50
N ASN A 90 -6.32 18.08 13.38
CA ASN A 90 -7.74 18.47 13.37
C ASN A 90 -8.65 17.40 12.71
N HIS A 91 -8.11 16.23 12.37
CA HIS A 91 -8.82 15.16 11.68
C HIS A 91 -8.33 13.81 12.19
N TYR A 92 -8.84 13.38 13.36
CA TYR A 92 -8.36 12.16 14.02
C TYR A 92 -9.11 10.90 13.61
N ASP A 93 -10.38 11.01 13.23
CA ASP A 93 -11.34 9.90 13.14
C ASP A 93 -12.15 9.85 11.84
N HIS A 94 -12.01 10.83 10.95
CA HIS A 94 -12.72 10.92 9.67
C HIS A 94 -11.76 10.96 8.47
N THR A 95 -10.80 10.05 8.43
CA THR A 95 -9.83 9.95 7.35
C THR A 95 -9.99 8.63 6.60
N LEU A 96 -9.44 8.54 5.39
CA LEU A 96 -9.42 7.29 4.63
C LEU A 96 -8.75 6.16 5.44
N ALA A 97 -7.69 6.48 6.18
CA ALA A 97 -7.01 5.52 7.03
C ALA A 97 -7.92 4.95 8.12
N ASN A 98 -8.74 5.79 8.77
CA ASN A 98 -9.72 5.33 9.77
C ASN A 98 -10.77 4.42 9.14
N ALA A 99 -11.29 4.78 7.95
CA ALA A 99 -12.30 4.00 7.23
C ALA A 99 -11.77 2.63 6.81
N VAL A 100 -10.53 2.57 6.28
CA VAL A 100 -9.91 1.31 5.85
C VAL A 100 -9.57 0.43 7.06
N CYS A 101 -9.05 1.01 8.14
CA CYS A 101 -8.83 0.25 9.37
C CYS A 101 -10.16 -0.26 9.95
N GLY A 102 -11.25 0.52 9.87
CA GLY A 102 -12.59 0.08 10.26
C GLY A 102 -13.08 -1.09 9.42
N TYR A 103 -12.90 -1.01 8.09
CA TYR A 103 -13.31 -2.06 7.15
C TYR A 103 -12.68 -3.42 7.48
N TYR A 104 -11.38 -3.45 7.80
CA TYR A 104 -10.71 -4.70 8.21
C TYR A 104 -11.03 -5.11 9.65
N ASN A 105 -11.20 -4.13 10.56
CA ASN A 105 -11.59 -4.40 11.94
C ASN A 105 -12.97 -5.06 12.03
N ASP A 106 -13.93 -4.64 11.20
CA ASP A 106 -15.27 -5.22 11.12
C ASP A 106 -15.25 -6.68 10.61
N GLN A 107 -14.16 -7.10 9.97
CA GLN A 107 -13.89 -8.47 9.52
C GLN A 107 -12.99 -9.25 10.48
N GLU A 108 -12.60 -8.65 11.61
CA GLU A 108 -11.67 -9.23 12.61
C GLU A 108 -10.27 -9.53 12.02
N ILE A 109 -9.86 -8.78 10.97
CA ILE A 109 -8.56 -8.91 10.32
C ILE A 109 -7.60 -7.86 10.87
N PRO A 110 -6.48 -8.24 11.52
CA PRO A 110 -5.42 -7.30 11.88
C PRO A 110 -4.87 -6.60 10.65
N TYR A 111 -4.81 -5.28 10.67
CA TYR A 111 -4.41 -4.53 9.50
C TYR A 111 -3.59 -3.28 9.83
N THR A 112 -2.47 -3.10 9.14
CA THR A 112 -1.67 -1.88 9.17
C THR A 112 -1.90 -1.07 7.91
N PHE A 113 -2.38 0.18 8.05
CA PHE A 113 -2.67 1.05 6.92
C PHE A 113 -1.41 1.46 6.15
N ARG A 114 -1.38 1.14 4.84
CA ARG A 114 -0.25 1.41 3.94
C ARG A 114 -0.74 2.01 2.63
N CYS A 115 -0.77 3.33 2.57
CA CYS A 115 -1.21 4.06 1.39
C CYS A 115 -0.06 4.23 0.39
N VAL A 116 -0.27 3.85 -0.85
CA VAL A 116 0.72 3.93 -1.93
C VAL A 116 0.78 5.33 -2.54
N ASN A 117 -0.38 5.97 -2.72
CA ASN A 117 -0.48 7.34 -3.21
C ASN A 117 -1.40 8.18 -2.33
N ARG A 118 -1.08 9.44 -2.16
CA ARG A 118 -1.91 10.38 -1.40
C ARG A 118 -2.65 11.31 -2.35
N LEU A 119 -3.86 11.64 -1.96
CA LEU A 119 -4.66 12.72 -2.53
C LEU A 119 -4.91 13.77 -1.46
N ASP A 120 -5.01 15.02 -1.84
CA ASP A 120 -5.38 16.09 -0.92
C ASP A 120 -6.81 15.90 -0.40
N ARG A 121 -7.15 16.57 0.68
CA ARG A 121 -8.45 16.43 1.35
C ARG A 121 -9.63 16.57 0.38
N ASP A 122 -9.57 17.58 -0.47
CA ASP A 122 -10.67 17.94 -1.36
C ASP A 122 -10.52 17.33 -2.78
N THR A 123 -9.40 16.68 -3.06
CA THR A 123 -9.21 15.89 -4.28
C THR A 123 -9.91 14.55 -4.16
N THR A 124 -10.78 14.24 -5.10
CA THR A 124 -11.45 12.94 -5.21
C THR A 124 -10.68 11.99 -6.10
N GLY A 125 -10.94 10.71 -6.00
CA GLY A 125 -10.45 9.71 -6.95
C GLY A 125 -9.70 8.56 -6.33
N LEU A 126 -8.99 7.82 -7.18
CA LEU A 126 -8.43 6.53 -6.86
C LEU A 126 -7.23 6.64 -5.92
N THR A 127 -7.32 5.94 -4.80
CA THR A 127 -6.25 5.77 -3.82
C THR A 127 -5.93 4.29 -3.72
N LEU A 128 -4.66 3.94 -3.94
CA LEU A 128 -4.16 2.58 -3.80
C LEU A 128 -3.62 2.35 -2.40
N ILE A 129 -4.01 1.24 -1.82
CA ILE A 129 -3.68 0.84 -0.47
C ILE A 129 -3.12 -0.58 -0.55
N ALA A 130 -1.95 -0.80 0.01
CA ALA A 130 -1.33 -2.11 0.06
C ALA A 130 -1.88 -2.91 1.24
N LYS A 131 -2.25 -4.16 1.01
CA LYS A 131 -2.86 -5.01 2.05
C LYS A 131 -1.83 -5.59 3.01
N HIS A 132 -0.58 -5.71 2.58
CA HIS A 132 0.51 -6.22 3.43
C HIS A 132 1.85 -5.55 3.08
N MET A 133 2.87 -5.84 3.89
CA MET A 133 4.18 -5.18 3.82
C MET A 133 4.88 -5.40 2.47
N LEU A 134 4.79 -6.59 1.87
CA LEU A 134 5.45 -6.89 0.60
C LEU A 134 4.81 -6.10 -0.56
N SER A 135 3.48 -6.09 -0.67
CA SER A 135 2.78 -5.31 -1.69
C SER A 135 3.06 -3.80 -1.51
N SER A 136 3.13 -3.32 -0.26
CA SER A 136 3.51 -1.92 0.03
C SER A 136 4.89 -1.57 -0.52
N ALA A 137 5.86 -2.45 -0.32
CA ALA A 137 7.22 -2.22 -0.79
C ALA A 137 7.34 -2.22 -2.31
N ILE A 138 6.71 -3.20 -2.97
CA ILE A 138 6.69 -3.31 -4.42
C ILE A 138 6.02 -2.09 -5.03
N LEU A 139 4.83 -1.72 -4.55
CA LEU A 139 4.06 -0.59 -5.07
C LEU A 139 4.73 0.75 -4.79
N SER A 140 5.34 0.93 -3.61
CA SER A 140 6.11 2.14 -3.29
C SER A 140 7.32 2.29 -4.21
N THR A 141 8.01 1.19 -4.52
CA THR A 141 9.12 1.17 -5.47
C THR A 141 8.66 1.52 -6.88
N ALA A 142 7.56 0.93 -7.35
CA ALA A 142 6.97 1.23 -8.65
C ALA A 142 6.52 2.70 -8.75
N ALA A 143 5.92 3.24 -7.67
CA ALA A 143 5.54 4.66 -7.60
C ALA A 143 6.75 5.59 -7.66
N ALA A 144 7.84 5.27 -6.92
CA ALA A 144 9.09 6.04 -6.95
C ALA A 144 9.76 6.03 -8.32
N ARG A 145 9.67 4.93 -9.06
CA ARG A 145 10.17 4.79 -10.44
C ARG A 145 9.23 5.36 -11.50
N ARG A 146 8.09 5.95 -11.09
CA ARG A 146 7.05 6.46 -12.00
C ARG A 146 6.46 5.38 -12.93
N GLU A 147 6.48 4.13 -12.52
CA GLU A 147 5.86 3.01 -13.22
C GLU A 147 4.34 2.98 -13.00
N ILE A 148 3.84 3.68 -11.95
CA ILE A 148 2.42 3.91 -11.71
C ILE A 148 2.06 5.27 -12.33
N SER A 149 1.33 5.25 -13.43
CA SER A 149 0.81 6.45 -14.09
C SER A 149 -0.38 7.01 -13.32
N ARG A 150 -0.43 8.34 -13.19
CA ARG A 150 -1.53 9.04 -12.50
C ARG A 150 -2.12 10.09 -13.43
N GLU A 151 -3.42 10.00 -13.65
CA GLU A 151 -4.16 10.95 -14.46
C GLU A 151 -5.19 11.69 -13.60
N TYR A 152 -5.38 12.98 -13.86
CA TYR A 152 -6.30 13.83 -13.13
C TYR A 152 -7.16 14.61 -14.09
N ILE A 153 -8.41 14.85 -13.69
CA ILE A 153 -9.31 15.80 -14.34
C ILE A 153 -9.42 17.02 -13.44
N ALA A 154 -9.24 18.21 -14.02
CA ALA A 154 -9.35 19.47 -13.30
C ALA A 154 -10.27 20.44 -14.05
N ILE A 155 -11.01 21.26 -13.28
CA ILE A 155 -11.79 22.35 -13.79
C ILE A 155 -10.98 23.63 -13.59
N ALA A 156 -10.62 24.29 -14.69
CA ALA A 156 -9.88 25.55 -14.65
C ALA A 156 -10.82 26.73 -14.85
N SER A 157 -10.56 27.83 -14.15
CA SER A 157 -11.27 29.11 -14.37
C SER A 157 -10.65 29.85 -15.55
N GLY A 158 -11.48 30.43 -16.42
CA GLY A 158 -11.06 31.19 -17.57
C GLY A 158 -11.00 30.37 -18.85
N LYS A 159 -10.26 30.88 -19.84
CA LYS A 159 -10.11 30.25 -21.16
C LYS A 159 -8.77 29.60 -21.26
N THR A 160 -8.76 28.27 -21.34
CA THR A 160 -7.54 27.46 -21.50
C THR A 160 -7.27 27.21 -23.00
N PRO A 161 -6.01 27.01 -23.41
CA PRO A 161 -5.69 26.46 -24.73
C PRO A 161 -6.19 25.02 -24.85
N GLU A 162 -6.33 24.52 -26.08
CA GLU A 162 -6.78 23.14 -26.34
C GLU A 162 -5.79 22.09 -25.80
N SER A 163 -4.50 22.40 -25.79
CA SER A 163 -3.45 21.57 -25.25
C SER A 163 -2.25 22.40 -24.81
N GLY A 164 -1.44 21.90 -23.95
CA GLY A 164 -0.23 22.56 -23.50
C GLY A 164 0.51 21.76 -22.43
N THR A 165 1.73 22.20 -22.14
CA THR A 165 2.54 21.66 -21.05
C THR A 165 2.88 22.79 -20.08
N ILE A 166 2.71 22.55 -18.80
CA ILE A 166 3.17 23.43 -17.74
C ILE A 166 4.32 22.70 -17.05
N ASP A 167 5.52 23.22 -17.21
CA ASP A 167 6.74 22.73 -16.56
C ASP A 167 7.29 23.86 -15.69
N ALA A 168 6.73 23.98 -14.50
CA ALA A 168 7.08 25.01 -13.54
C ALA A 168 7.01 24.45 -12.11
N PRO A 169 7.83 24.95 -11.17
CA PRO A 169 7.70 24.63 -9.76
C PRO A 169 6.32 25.00 -9.23
N ILE A 170 5.79 24.15 -8.36
CA ILE A 170 4.56 24.46 -7.61
C ILE A 170 5.00 25.19 -6.34
N GLY A 171 4.51 26.42 -6.14
CA GLY A 171 4.78 27.25 -4.97
C GLY A 171 3.92 26.93 -3.76
#